data_a90ff455eb37435338ac63c11d6a7a88
#
_entry.id   a90ff455eb37435338ac63c11d6a7a88
#
_cell.length_a   1.000
_cell.length_b   1.000
_cell.length_c   1.000
_cell.angle_alpha   90.00
_cell.angle_beta   90.00
_cell.angle_gamma   90.00
#
_symmetry.space_group_name_H-M   'P 1'
#
loop_
_entity.id
_entity.type
_entity.pdbx_description
1 polymer ?
#
loop_
_entity_poly.entity_id
_entity_poly.type
_entity_poly.pdbx_seq_one_letter_code
_entity_poly.pdbx_strand_id
1 'polypeptide(L)'
;MSLELGIVGLPNVGKSTLFNALTKGNALVASYPFTTIEPNVGIVTVPDKRLEGIAAIVHPERVVPSTLRIVDIAGLVKGASEGEGLGNQFLGHIRTVDAIAMVVRIFEDPDIPHTTAELAPVLDVETVRLELILADLATVERRQEKVRAAARARPADYEKELAALESLGRRLDEGQLARGPGLTPAETELSRELNLLTAKPFLYVANVSESDLPSGGPLIESLRRLSDEEQAQLVVICAQCEAELAEWPAEDAMAYLQELGVQRRGLDTFIQAGYRLLNLITFFTTTGGKEVRAWPLLRGTSVIKAAGSIHTDMQRGFIRAEVVGYDNLVREGSSIAVRGKGLMHLEGKDYVVQDGDVVHIRFNV
;
A
#
# COMPACT_ATOMS: atom_id res chain seq x y z
N MET A 1 13.87 -3.59 1.28
CA MET A 1 12.98 -3.81 0.11
C MET A 1 11.91 -2.73 0.19
N SER A 2 11.63 -2.04 -0.91
CA SER A 2 10.51 -1.08 -0.97
C SER A 2 9.23 -1.87 -1.22
N LEU A 3 8.23 -1.69 -0.35
CA LEU A 3 6.91 -2.29 -0.51
C LEU A 3 6.13 -1.59 -1.64
N GLU A 4 5.30 -2.34 -2.34
CA GLU A 4 4.58 -1.91 -3.54
C GLU A 4 3.07 -2.06 -3.38
N LEU A 5 2.33 -1.02 -3.79
CA LEU A 5 0.87 -1.01 -3.86
C LEU A 5 0.44 -1.16 -5.32
N GLY A 6 -0.26 -2.25 -5.67
CA GLY A 6 -0.80 -2.47 -7.00
C GLY A 6 -2.18 -1.86 -7.18
N ILE A 7 -2.39 -1.08 -8.23
CA ILE A 7 -3.72 -0.60 -8.64
C ILE A 7 -4.36 -1.65 -9.54
N VAL A 8 -5.51 -2.18 -9.11
CA VAL A 8 -6.23 -3.28 -9.77
C VAL A 8 -7.68 -2.87 -9.99
N GLY A 9 -8.37 -3.49 -10.92
CA GLY A 9 -9.80 -3.30 -11.18
C GLY A 9 -10.17 -3.69 -12.62
N LEU A 10 -11.45 -3.69 -12.92
CA LEU A 10 -11.98 -3.98 -14.26
C LEU A 10 -11.50 -2.96 -15.29
N PRO A 11 -11.62 -3.23 -16.59
CA PRO A 11 -11.39 -2.24 -17.65
C PRO A 11 -12.29 -1.00 -17.44
N ASN A 12 -11.80 0.16 -17.84
CA ASN A 12 -12.56 1.43 -17.87
C ASN A 12 -13.07 1.95 -16.50
N VAL A 13 -12.50 1.50 -15.39
CA VAL A 13 -12.84 2.01 -14.04
C VAL A 13 -12.03 3.24 -13.62
N GLY A 14 -11.09 3.72 -14.47
CA GLY A 14 -10.26 4.89 -14.20
C GLY A 14 -8.90 4.62 -13.56
N LYS A 15 -8.36 3.38 -13.60
CA LYS A 15 -7.04 3.02 -13.04
C LYS A 15 -5.91 3.87 -13.58
N SER A 16 -5.78 3.95 -14.91
CA SER A 16 -4.70 4.70 -15.55
C SER A 16 -4.86 6.21 -15.36
N THR A 17 -6.10 6.71 -15.26
CA THR A 17 -6.37 8.11 -14.90
C THR A 17 -5.87 8.40 -13.48
N LEU A 18 -6.21 7.54 -12.51
CA LEU A 18 -5.72 7.63 -11.14
C LEU A 18 -4.19 7.54 -11.06
N PHE A 19 -3.59 6.57 -11.75
CA PHE A 19 -2.14 6.41 -11.79
C PHE A 19 -1.43 7.63 -12.37
N ASN A 20 -1.95 8.18 -13.47
CA ASN A 20 -1.42 9.39 -14.10
C ASN A 20 -1.55 10.61 -13.17
N ALA A 21 -2.70 10.77 -12.50
CA ALA A 21 -2.88 11.83 -11.52
C ALA A 21 -1.87 11.73 -10.36
N LEU A 22 -1.64 10.52 -9.85
CA LEU A 22 -0.66 10.25 -8.79
C LEU A 22 0.78 10.55 -9.24
N THR A 23 1.12 10.22 -10.48
CA THR A 23 2.50 10.35 -10.99
C THR A 23 2.81 11.72 -11.59
N LYS A 24 1.84 12.46 -12.15
CA LYS A 24 2.05 13.82 -12.66
C LYS A 24 2.25 14.86 -11.55
N GLY A 25 1.49 14.76 -10.47
CA GLY A 25 1.50 15.76 -9.39
C GLY A 25 2.62 15.58 -8.36
N ASN A 26 3.20 14.37 -8.21
CA ASN A 26 4.06 14.02 -7.07
C ASN A 26 5.24 13.11 -7.42
N ALA A 27 5.58 12.93 -8.70
CA ALA A 27 6.55 11.90 -9.08
C ALA A 27 8.00 12.40 -9.07
N LEU A 28 8.83 11.69 -8.34
CA LEU A 28 10.20 11.45 -8.78
C LEU A 28 10.11 10.31 -9.83
N VAL A 29 9.91 10.67 -11.12
CA VAL A 29 9.84 9.70 -12.20
C VAL A 29 11.20 9.02 -12.33
N ALA A 30 11.33 7.80 -11.84
CA ALA A 30 12.40 6.91 -12.21
C ALA A 30 11.97 6.16 -13.47
N SER A 31 12.27 6.72 -14.64
CA SER A 31 12.22 5.97 -15.90
C SER A 31 13.35 4.93 -15.87
N TYR A 32 13.01 3.67 -15.71
CA TYR A 32 13.91 2.58 -16.06
C TYR A 32 13.84 2.38 -17.57
N PRO A 33 14.94 2.57 -18.30
CA PRO A 33 14.98 2.19 -19.70
C PRO A 33 15.13 0.66 -19.79
N PHE A 34 14.36 0.07 -20.61
CA PHE A 34 14.38 -1.30 -21.17
C PHE A 34 13.19 -2.21 -20.84
N THR A 35 12.35 -2.34 -21.87
CA THR A 35 11.72 -3.52 -22.47
C THR A 35 10.44 -4.11 -21.90
N THR A 36 9.50 -4.37 -22.84
CA THR A 36 8.45 -5.39 -22.91
C THR A 36 7.48 -5.45 -21.72
N ILE A 37 6.27 -4.87 -21.91
CA ILE A 37 5.05 -5.06 -21.07
C ILE A 37 5.39 -5.16 -19.57
N GLU A 38 6.24 -4.25 -19.07
CA GLU A 38 6.42 -4.07 -17.64
C GLU A 38 5.29 -3.17 -17.13
N PRO A 39 4.70 -3.47 -15.97
CA PRO A 39 3.70 -2.60 -15.37
C PRO A 39 4.30 -1.22 -15.13
N ASN A 40 3.53 -0.17 -15.37
CA ASN A 40 3.98 1.19 -15.08
C ASN A 40 4.20 1.32 -13.57
N VAL A 41 5.41 1.68 -13.16
CA VAL A 41 5.77 1.89 -11.75
C VAL A 41 5.92 3.38 -11.50
N GLY A 42 5.16 3.91 -10.57
CA GLY A 42 5.25 5.28 -10.08
C GLY A 42 5.84 5.33 -8.66
N ILE A 43 6.61 6.38 -8.38
CA ILE A 43 7.06 6.70 -7.03
C ILE A 43 6.40 8.00 -6.62
N VAL A 44 5.58 7.97 -5.58
CA VAL A 44 4.84 9.12 -5.09
C VAL A 44 5.34 9.52 -3.71
N THR A 45 5.32 10.82 -3.42
CA THR A 45 5.66 11.33 -2.09
C THR A 45 4.52 11.09 -1.11
N VAL A 46 4.85 10.71 0.11
CA VAL A 46 3.87 10.52 1.19
C VAL A 46 3.67 11.86 1.91
N PRO A 47 2.47 12.43 1.89
CA PRO A 47 2.18 13.67 2.59
C PRO A 47 2.29 13.47 4.12
N ASP A 48 3.19 14.20 4.76
CA ASP A 48 3.40 14.12 6.21
C ASP A 48 3.74 15.50 6.79
N LYS A 49 2.78 16.13 7.46
CA LYS A 49 2.95 17.45 8.09
C LYS A 49 4.04 17.48 9.17
N ARG A 50 4.41 16.31 9.73
CA ARG A 50 5.47 16.22 10.73
C ARG A 50 6.83 16.56 10.15
N LEU A 51 7.06 16.24 8.86
CA LEU A 51 8.29 16.59 8.16
C LEU A 51 8.47 18.11 8.08
N GLU A 52 7.40 18.83 7.75
CA GLU A 52 7.38 20.32 7.73
C GLU A 52 7.62 20.90 9.12
N GLY A 53 6.97 20.34 10.15
CA GLY A 53 7.16 20.74 11.54
C GLY A 53 8.59 20.58 12.02
N ILE A 54 9.27 19.48 11.67
CA ILE A 54 10.68 19.27 11.98
C ILE A 54 11.56 20.26 11.21
N ALA A 55 11.26 20.46 9.91
CA ALA A 55 12.02 21.39 9.08
C ALA A 55 11.94 22.83 9.59
N ALA A 56 10.79 23.26 10.11
CA ALA A 56 10.62 24.58 10.73
C ALA A 56 11.46 24.78 12.01
N ILE A 57 11.83 23.70 12.69
CA ILE A 57 12.67 23.76 13.90
C ILE A 57 14.17 23.69 13.55
N VAL A 58 14.51 22.81 12.59
CA VAL A 58 15.91 22.49 12.26
C VAL A 58 16.48 23.45 11.21
N HIS A 59 15.62 24.10 10.41
CA HIS A 59 15.97 24.96 9.27
C HIS A 59 16.99 24.30 8.32
N PRO A 60 16.68 23.12 7.75
CA PRO A 60 17.61 22.38 6.92
C PRO A 60 17.77 23.01 5.54
N GLU A 61 18.92 22.75 4.89
CA GLU A 61 19.12 23.10 3.47
C GLU A 61 18.23 22.26 2.54
N ARG A 62 17.88 21.03 2.96
CA ARG A 62 17.09 20.08 2.17
C ARG A 62 16.06 19.33 3.01
N VAL A 63 14.84 19.20 2.45
CA VAL A 63 13.75 18.39 3.02
C VAL A 63 13.45 17.26 2.05
N VAL A 64 13.46 16.01 2.55
CA VAL A 64 13.25 14.82 1.72
C VAL A 64 12.07 14.01 2.29
N PRO A 65 10.93 13.96 1.59
CA PRO A 65 9.76 13.20 2.02
C PRO A 65 9.97 11.68 1.90
N SER A 66 9.17 10.93 2.63
CA SER A 66 9.00 9.49 2.40
C SER A 66 8.30 9.23 1.07
N THR A 67 8.50 8.06 0.49
CA THR A 67 7.91 7.68 -0.78
C THR A 67 7.19 6.34 -0.71
N LEU A 68 6.17 6.17 -1.56
CA LEU A 68 5.44 4.93 -1.78
C LEU A 68 5.58 4.53 -3.25
N ARG A 69 5.83 3.25 -3.52
CA ARG A 69 5.82 2.69 -4.88
C ARG A 69 4.41 2.23 -5.22
N ILE A 70 3.93 2.66 -6.39
CA ILE A 70 2.62 2.32 -6.92
C ILE A 70 2.81 1.69 -8.28
N VAL A 71 2.09 0.61 -8.54
CA VAL A 71 2.17 -0.18 -9.77
C VAL A 71 0.81 -0.14 -10.46
N ASP A 72 0.74 0.39 -11.70
CA ASP A 72 -0.47 0.29 -12.53
C ASP A 72 -0.52 -1.09 -13.16
N ILE A 73 -1.41 -1.92 -12.67
CA ILE A 73 -1.61 -3.26 -13.20
C ILE A 73 -2.75 -3.21 -14.21
N ALA A 74 -2.49 -3.66 -15.43
CA ALA A 74 -3.47 -3.67 -16.52
C ALA A 74 -4.82 -4.26 -16.09
N GLY A 75 -5.93 -3.82 -16.72
CA GLY A 75 -7.27 -4.23 -16.31
C GLY A 75 -7.51 -5.73 -16.39
N LEU A 76 -8.15 -6.27 -15.35
CA LEU A 76 -8.58 -7.65 -15.31
C LEU A 76 -9.71 -7.88 -16.34
N VAL A 77 -9.53 -8.85 -17.20
CA VAL A 77 -10.60 -9.33 -18.09
C VAL A 77 -11.17 -10.62 -17.50
N LYS A 78 -12.48 -10.79 -17.54
CA LYS A 78 -13.15 -12.02 -17.10
C LYS A 78 -12.58 -13.23 -17.86
N GLY A 79 -12.27 -14.32 -17.13
CA GLY A 79 -11.61 -15.51 -17.68
C GLY A 79 -10.06 -15.39 -17.71
N ALA A 80 -9.48 -14.44 -16.96
CA ALA A 80 -8.03 -14.27 -16.89
C ALA A 80 -7.32 -15.47 -16.25
N SER A 81 -8.01 -16.19 -15.36
CA SER A 81 -7.50 -17.39 -14.68
C SER A 81 -7.50 -18.65 -15.56
N GLU A 82 -8.35 -18.70 -16.61
CA GLU A 82 -8.49 -19.87 -17.51
C GLU A 82 -7.67 -19.75 -18.78
N GLY A 83 -7.15 -18.54 -19.13
CA GLY A 83 -6.52 -18.23 -20.40
C GLY A 83 -5.02 -18.38 -20.45
N GLU A 84 -4.49 -18.83 -21.60
CA GLU A 84 -3.08 -18.65 -21.94
C GLU A 84 -2.88 -17.19 -22.44
N GLY A 85 -1.90 -16.45 -21.86
CA GLY A 85 -1.51 -15.13 -22.36
C GLY A 85 -1.69 -13.97 -21.37
N LEU A 86 -2.43 -12.92 -21.75
CA LEU A 86 -2.52 -11.65 -21.00
C LEU A 86 -3.08 -11.80 -19.56
N GLY A 87 -4.01 -12.74 -19.32
CA GLY A 87 -4.57 -13.00 -18.01
C GLY A 87 -3.53 -13.52 -17.00
N ASN A 88 -2.68 -14.46 -17.43
CA ASN A 88 -1.61 -14.98 -16.58
C ASN A 88 -0.53 -13.93 -16.29
N GLN A 89 -0.24 -13.02 -17.22
CA GLN A 89 0.68 -11.90 -16.98
C GLN A 89 0.12 -10.92 -15.94
N PHE A 90 -1.18 -10.59 -16.04
CA PHE A 90 -1.88 -9.77 -15.08
C PHE A 90 -1.78 -10.35 -13.65
N LEU A 91 -2.15 -11.64 -13.48
CA LEU A 91 -2.05 -12.32 -12.18
C LEU A 91 -0.60 -12.41 -11.70
N GLY A 92 0.35 -12.56 -12.62
CA GLY A 92 1.78 -12.48 -12.33
C GLY A 92 2.20 -11.13 -11.73
N HIS A 93 1.72 -10.01 -12.29
CA HIS A 93 2.00 -8.67 -11.75
C HIS A 93 1.37 -8.46 -10.38
N ILE A 94 0.14 -8.96 -10.14
CA ILE A 94 -0.45 -8.89 -8.79
C ILE A 94 0.38 -9.70 -7.78
N ARG A 95 1.02 -10.79 -8.18
CA ARG A 95 1.90 -11.56 -7.28
C ARG A 95 3.10 -10.76 -6.79
N THR A 96 3.61 -9.81 -7.58
CA THR A 96 4.81 -9.04 -7.20
C THR A 96 4.55 -7.92 -6.20
N VAL A 97 3.34 -7.38 -6.14
CA VAL A 97 3.00 -6.29 -5.21
C VAL A 97 2.66 -6.80 -3.81
N ASP A 98 2.80 -5.96 -2.79
CA ASP A 98 2.59 -6.32 -1.38
C ASP A 98 1.15 -6.08 -0.91
N ALA A 99 0.43 -5.14 -1.54
CA ALA A 99 -0.97 -4.81 -1.25
C ALA A 99 -1.70 -4.40 -2.53
N ILE A 100 -3.02 -4.43 -2.51
CA ILE A 100 -3.88 -4.17 -3.66
C ILE A 100 -4.81 -3.00 -3.36
N ALA A 101 -4.81 -1.99 -4.24
CA ALA A 101 -5.81 -0.94 -4.32
C ALA A 101 -6.80 -1.29 -5.43
N MET A 102 -7.99 -1.74 -5.06
CA MET A 102 -9.03 -2.14 -6.00
C MET A 102 -9.89 -0.95 -6.37
N VAL A 103 -9.74 -0.46 -7.60
CA VAL A 103 -10.51 0.67 -8.14
C VAL A 103 -11.84 0.15 -8.66
N VAL A 104 -12.92 0.75 -8.14
CA VAL A 104 -14.30 0.43 -8.47
C VAL A 104 -14.96 1.66 -9.08
N ARG A 105 -15.63 1.48 -10.21
CA ARG A 105 -16.34 2.54 -10.91
C ARG A 105 -17.67 2.83 -10.22
N ILE A 106 -17.87 4.08 -9.82
CA ILE A 106 -19.11 4.58 -9.22
C ILE A 106 -19.73 5.70 -10.08
N PHE A 107 -19.01 6.20 -11.08
CA PHE A 107 -19.46 7.26 -11.97
C PHE A 107 -20.16 6.72 -13.20
N GLU A 108 -21.18 7.45 -13.69
CA GLU A 108 -21.80 7.22 -14.99
C GLU A 108 -21.11 8.07 -16.06
N ASP A 109 -20.81 7.47 -17.19
CA ASP A 109 -20.27 8.15 -18.37
C ASP A 109 -20.75 7.39 -19.62
N PRO A 110 -21.63 8.00 -20.45
CA PRO A 110 -22.18 7.35 -21.63
C PRO A 110 -21.13 7.07 -22.72
N ASP A 111 -20.03 7.81 -22.74
CA ASP A 111 -18.96 7.67 -23.71
C ASP A 111 -17.97 6.57 -23.35
N ILE A 112 -18.00 6.11 -22.09
CA ILE A 112 -17.10 5.06 -21.59
C ILE A 112 -17.89 3.77 -21.35
N PRO A 113 -17.74 2.74 -22.21
CA PRO A 113 -18.46 1.48 -22.04
C PRO A 113 -18.09 0.80 -20.71
N HIS A 114 -19.11 0.30 -20.01
CA HIS A 114 -18.92 -0.55 -18.84
C HIS A 114 -18.97 -2.03 -19.24
N THR A 115 -18.42 -2.89 -18.41
CA THR A 115 -18.42 -4.36 -18.62
C THR A 115 -19.82 -4.97 -18.45
N THR A 116 -20.71 -4.28 -17.72
CA THR A 116 -22.13 -4.63 -17.51
C THR A 116 -23.01 -3.48 -17.97
N ALA A 117 -24.30 -3.80 -18.26
CA ALA A 117 -25.28 -2.80 -18.70
C ALA A 117 -25.62 -1.74 -17.64
N GLU A 118 -25.49 -2.10 -16.35
CA GLU A 118 -25.74 -1.25 -15.21
C GLU A 118 -24.53 -1.21 -14.28
N LEU A 119 -24.32 -0.09 -13.59
CA LEU A 119 -23.27 0.04 -12.57
C LEU A 119 -23.64 -0.81 -11.34
N ALA A 120 -22.81 -1.79 -11.05
CA ALA A 120 -22.97 -2.70 -9.93
C ALA A 120 -21.65 -2.85 -9.16
N PRO A 121 -21.28 -1.87 -8.30
CA PRO A 121 -19.96 -1.81 -7.68
C PRO A 121 -19.55 -3.09 -6.93
N VAL A 122 -20.48 -3.72 -6.23
CA VAL A 122 -20.22 -4.99 -5.50
C VAL A 122 -19.96 -6.13 -6.49
N LEU A 123 -20.74 -6.22 -7.57
CA LEU A 123 -20.53 -7.24 -8.60
C LEU A 123 -19.19 -7.08 -9.31
N ASP A 124 -18.76 -5.84 -9.54
CA ASP A 124 -17.43 -5.56 -10.09
C ASP A 124 -16.31 -6.07 -9.16
N VAL A 125 -16.44 -5.84 -7.85
CA VAL A 125 -15.51 -6.38 -6.83
C VAL A 125 -15.53 -7.90 -6.83
N GLU A 126 -16.72 -8.52 -6.82
CA GLU A 126 -16.88 -9.98 -6.85
C GLU A 126 -16.26 -10.61 -8.10
N THR A 127 -16.41 -9.95 -9.25
CA THR A 127 -15.81 -10.41 -10.51
C THR A 127 -14.29 -10.45 -10.41
N VAL A 128 -13.66 -9.39 -9.89
CA VAL A 128 -12.20 -9.36 -9.67
C VAL A 128 -11.78 -10.42 -8.66
N ARG A 129 -12.51 -10.56 -7.56
CA ARG A 129 -12.22 -11.54 -6.50
C ARG A 129 -12.27 -12.97 -7.02
N LEU A 130 -13.27 -13.30 -7.80
CA LEU A 130 -13.43 -14.64 -8.35
C LEU A 130 -12.17 -15.05 -9.15
N GLU A 131 -11.66 -14.18 -10.01
CA GLU A 131 -10.44 -14.44 -10.77
C GLU A 131 -9.22 -14.65 -9.86
N LEU A 132 -9.08 -13.86 -8.79
CA LEU A 132 -8.01 -14.03 -7.83
C LEU A 132 -8.14 -15.34 -7.05
N ILE A 133 -9.35 -15.71 -6.64
CA ILE A 133 -9.65 -16.97 -5.94
C ILE A 133 -9.33 -18.18 -6.82
N LEU A 134 -9.74 -18.17 -8.07
CA LEU A 134 -9.45 -19.26 -9.02
C LEU A 134 -7.94 -19.43 -9.24
N ALA A 135 -7.20 -18.32 -9.36
CA ALA A 135 -5.74 -18.37 -9.46
C ALA A 135 -5.05 -18.91 -8.22
N ASP A 136 -5.59 -18.60 -7.04
CA ASP A 136 -5.09 -19.11 -5.76
C ASP A 136 -5.44 -20.59 -5.59
N LEU A 137 -6.65 -21.00 -5.96
CA LEU A 137 -7.08 -22.39 -5.92
C LEU A 137 -6.14 -23.27 -6.75
N ALA A 138 -5.87 -22.87 -8.00
CA ALA A 138 -4.91 -23.57 -8.86
C ALA A 138 -3.48 -23.63 -8.25
N THR A 139 -3.09 -22.62 -7.48
CA THR A 139 -1.79 -22.60 -6.78
C THR A 139 -1.77 -23.59 -5.62
N VAL A 140 -2.86 -23.63 -4.82
CA VAL A 140 -3.02 -24.55 -3.69
C VAL A 140 -3.09 -26.00 -4.18
N GLU A 141 -3.87 -26.29 -5.20
CA GLU A 141 -4.00 -27.64 -5.79
C GLU A 141 -2.64 -28.17 -6.28
N ARG A 142 -1.89 -27.34 -7.00
CA ARG A 142 -0.55 -27.72 -7.49
C ARG A 142 0.42 -27.99 -6.32
N ARG A 143 0.32 -27.26 -5.22
CA ARG A 143 1.12 -27.52 -4.01
C ARG A 143 0.66 -28.81 -3.33
N GLN A 144 -0.64 -29.06 -3.24
CA GLN A 144 -1.20 -30.30 -2.68
C GLN A 144 -0.69 -31.53 -3.40
N GLU A 145 -0.71 -31.52 -4.74
CA GLU A 145 -0.20 -32.65 -5.55
C GLU A 145 1.27 -32.95 -5.23
N LYS A 146 2.11 -31.92 -5.18
CA LYS A 146 3.53 -32.06 -4.84
C LYS A 146 3.74 -32.62 -3.42
N VAL A 147 3.01 -32.10 -2.45
CA VAL A 147 3.12 -32.52 -1.05
C VAL A 147 2.58 -33.94 -0.87
N ARG A 148 1.46 -34.31 -1.50
CA ARG A 148 0.93 -35.68 -1.50
C ARG A 148 1.92 -36.68 -2.10
N ALA A 149 2.62 -36.30 -3.17
CA ALA A 149 3.65 -37.14 -3.77
C ALA A 149 4.84 -37.35 -2.81
N ALA A 150 5.29 -36.30 -2.13
CA ALA A 150 6.37 -36.38 -1.12
C ALA A 150 5.95 -37.15 0.14
N ALA A 151 4.71 -36.99 0.57
CA ALA A 151 4.15 -37.65 1.76
C ALA A 151 4.06 -39.19 1.62
N ARG A 152 4.10 -39.76 0.41
CA ARG A 152 4.12 -41.21 0.20
C ARG A 152 5.31 -41.87 0.89
N ALA A 153 6.46 -41.22 0.96
CA ALA A 153 7.66 -41.72 1.59
C ALA A 153 7.71 -41.46 3.12
N ARG A 154 7.13 -40.31 3.56
CA ARG A 154 7.17 -39.82 4.95
C ARG A 154 5.87 -39.11 5.34
N PRO A 155 4.78 -39.86 5.57
CA PRO A 155 3.46 -39.28 5.80
C PRO A 155 3.42 -38.29 6.97
N ALA A 156 4.06 -38.61 8.09
CA ALA A 156 4.05 -37.81 9.31
C ALA A 156 4.70 -36.43 9.16
N ASP A 157 5.68 -36.28 8.25
CA ASP A 157 6.38 -35.00 8.03
C ASP A 157 5.50 -33.96 7.31
N TYR A 158 4.49 -34.41 6.57
CA TYR A 158 3.64 -33.60 5.72
C TYR A 158 2.18 -33.49 6.16
N GLU A 159 1.78 -34.19 7.23
CA GLU A 159 0.38 -34.24 7.68
C GLU A 159 -0.20 -32.86 7.97
N LYS A 160 0.54 -32.01 8.68
CA LYS A 160 0.09 -30.66 9.04
C LYS A 160 -0.04 -29.74 7.81
N GLU A 161 0.92 -29.85 6.89
CA GLU A 161 0.90 -29.05 5.66
C GLU A 161 -0.27 -29.46 4.76
N LEU A 162 -0.51 -30.77 4.61
CA LEU A 162 -1.65 -31.28 3.84
C LEU A 162 -2.99 -30.83 4.44
N ALA A 163 -3.15 -30.91 5.75
CA ALA A 163 -4.36 -30.46 6.42
C ALA A 163 -4.60 -28.94 6.20
N ALA A 164 -3.55 -28.12 6.28
CA ALA A 164 -3.65 -26.69 6.02
C ALA A 164 -3.98 -26.39 4.55
N LEU A 165 -3.37 -27.10 3.60
CA LEU A 165 -3.68 -26.97 2.16
C LEU A 165 -5.10 -27.40 1.84
N GLU A 166 -5.61 -28.48 2.45
CA GLU A 166 -6.99 -28.95 2.25
C GLU A 166 -8.00 -27.96 2.82
N SER A 167 -7.70 -27.36 3.96
CA SER A 167 -8.54 -26.33 4.56
C SER A 167 -8.56 -25.04 3.71
N LEU A 168 -7.39 -24.57 3.24
CA LEU A 168 -7.30 -23.43 2.34
C LEU A 168 -8.00 -23.68 1.01
N GLY A 169 -7.83 -24.86 0.42
CA GLY A 169 -8.51 -25.24 -0.82
C GLY A 169 -10.03 -25.18 -0.69
N ARG A 170 -10.59 -25.75 0.39
CA ARG A 170 -12.03 -25.71 0.68
C ARG A 170 -12.53 -24.29 0.87
N ARG A 171 -11.79 -23.46 1.62
CA ARG A 171 -12.12 -22.06 1.85
C ARG A 171 -12.21 -21.27 0.52
N LEU A 172 -11.25 -21.47 -0.36
CA LEU A 172 -11.23 -20.83 -1.68
C LEU A 172 -12.37 -21.36 -2.58
N ASP A 173 -12.65 -22.66 -2.55
CA ASP A 173 -13.74 -23.28 -3.31
C ASP A 173 -15.13 -22.77 -2.84
N GLU A 174 -15.27 -22.43 -1.57
CA GLU A 174 -16.43 -21.75 -1.00
C GLU A 174 -16.50 -20.24 -1.32
N GLY A 175 -15.59 -19.71 -2.15
CA GLY A 175 -15.53 -18.30 -2.53
C GLY A 175 -14.97 -17.37 -1.45
N GLN A 176 -14.33 -17.91 -0.40
CA GLN A 176 -13.73 -17.13 0.67
C GLN A 176 -12.26 -16.80 0.37
N LEU A 177 -11.82 -15.63 0.86
CA LEU A 177 -10.45 -15.17 0.65
C LEU A 177 -9.45 -15.93 1.55
N ALA A 178 -8.19 -16.07 1.12
CA ALA A 178 -7.11 -16.64 1.92
C ALA A 178 -6.61 -15.69 3.03
N ARG A 179 -7.49 -14.81 3.52
CA ARG A 179 -7.31 -13.87 4.63
C ARG A 179 -8.61 -13.71 5.41
N GLY A 180 -8.53 -13.04 6.56
CA GLY A 180 -9.71 -12.76 7.39
C GLY A 180 -9.90 -13.75 8.53
N PRO A 181 -11.04 -13.68 9.23
CA PRO A 181 -11.30 -14.52 10.39
C PRO A 181 -11.39 -16.01 10.03
N GLY A 182 -11.10 -16.86 11.00
CA GLY A 182 -11.20 -18.31 10.88
C GLY A 182 -9.96 -19.03 10.32
N LEU A 183 -8.93 -18.31 9.86
CA LEU A 183 -7.67 -18.92 9.49
C LEU A 183 -6.81 -19.28 10.71
N THR A 184 -6.22 -20.46 10.68
CA THR A 184 -5.20 -20.86 11.66
C THR A 184 -3.86 -20.17 11.37
N PRO A 185 -2.95 -20.10 12.36
CA PRO A 185 -1.59 -19.59 12.12
C PRO A 185 -0.85 -20.33 10.99
N ALA A 186 -1.03 -21.64 10.88
CA ALA A 186 -0.42 -22.48 9.83
C ALA A 186 -0.96 -22.12 8.43
N GLU A 187 -2.28 -21.92 8.29
CA GLU A 187 -2.91 -21.49 7.04
C GLU A 187 -2.46 -20.09 6.65
N THR A 188 -2.35 -19.18 7.62
CA THR A 188 -1.88 -17.82 7.40
C THR A 188 -0.42 -17.80 6.91
N GLU A 189 0.45 -18.61 7.53
CA GLU A 189 1.85 -18.74 7.12
C GLU A 189 1.97 -19.33 5.72
N LEU A 190 1.23 -20.41 5.46
CA LEU A 190 1.20 -21.09 4.17
C LEU A 190 0.66 -20.18 3.05
N SER A 191 -0.37 -19.38 3.32
CA SER A 191 -0.91 -18.41 2.37
C SER A 191 0.14 -17.36 1.96
N ARG A 192 1.00 -16.95 2.90
CA ARG A 192 2.14 -16.04 2.63
C ARG A 192 3.26 -16.75 1.87
N GLU A 193 3.63 -17.98 2.26
CA GLU A 193 4.64 -18.79 1.58
C GLU A 193 4.26 -19.01 0.10
N LEU A 194 3.01 -19.36 -0.15
CA LEU A 194 2.48 -19.55 -1.50
C LEU A 194 2.22 -18.26 -2.26
N ASN A 195 2.39 -17.11 -1.59
CA ASN A 195 2.13 -15.78 -2.14
C ASN A 195 0.73 -15.69 -2.77
N LEU A 196 -0.30 -16.17 -2.03
CA LEU A 196 -1.67 -16.16 -2.49
C LEU A 196 -2.15 -14.71 -2.69
N LEU A 197 -2.85 -14.49 -3.80
CA LEU A 197 -3.32 -13.16 -4.20
C LEU A 197 -4.37 -12.62 -3.24
N THR A 198 -5.29 -13.50 -2.82
CA THR A 198 -6.38 -13.16 -1.89
C THR A 198 -5.93 -13.06 -0.43
N ALA A 199 -4.68 -13.46 -0.12
CA ALA A 199 -4.05 -13.24 1.18
C ALA A 199 -3.51 -11.82 1.36
N LYS A 200 -3.30 -11.08 0.25
CA LYS A 200 -2.78 -9.72 0.28
C LYS A 200 -3.81 -8.76 0.91
N PRO A 201 -3.37 -7.73 1.64
CA PRO A 201 -4.27 -6.69 2.13
C PRO A 201 -4.88 -5.88 0.98
N PHE A 202 -6.15 -5.48 1.13
CA PHE A 202 -6.92 -4.74 0.12
C PHE A 202 -7.34 -3.37 0.63
N LEU A 203 -7.35 -2.40 -0.30
CA LEU A 203 -7.93 -1.08 -0.17
C LEU A 203 -8.96 -0.89 -1.29
N TYR A 204 -10.17 -0.46 -0.97
CA TYR A 204 -11.18 -0.11 -1.97
C TYR A 204 -11.07 1.36 -2.35
N VAL A 205 -11.12 1.64 -3.65
CA VAL A 205 -11.08 3.00 -4.20
C VAL A 205 -12.34 3.21 -5.03
N ALA A 206 -13.30 3.94 -4.48
CA ALA A 206 -14.50 4.36 -5.18
C ALA A 206 -14.15 5.53 -6.09
N ASN A 207 -14.07 5.29 -7.39
CA ASN A 207 -13.90 6.35 -8.38
C ASN A 207 -15.26 6.89 -8.77
N VAL A 208 -15.55 8.11 -8.32
CA VAL A 208 -16.84 8.79 -8.43
C VAL A 208 -16.79 9.93 -9.45
N SER A 209 -17.97 10.47 -9.83
CA SER A 209 -18.06 11.71 -10.55
C SER A 209 -17.75 12.91 -9.63
N GLU A 210 -17.43 14.05 -10.21
CA GLU A 210 -17.19 15.29 -9.45
C GLU A 210 -18.42 15.69 -8.62
N SER A 211 -19.61 15.57 -9.20
CA SER A 211 -20.88 15.90 -8.54
C SER A 211 -21.19 15.04 -7.31
N ASP A 212 -20.56 13.88 -7.19
CA ASP A 212 -20.73 12.95 -6.07
C ASP A 212 -19.72 13.18 -4.93
N LEU A 213 -18.78 14.11 -5.09
CA LEU A 213 -17.88 14.51 -4.01
C LEU A 213 -18.61 15.32 -2.94
N PRO A 214 -18.21 15.22 -1.66
CA PRO A 214 -17.23 14.29 -1.09
C PRO A 214 -17.86 12.95 -0.68
N SER A 215 -19.18 12.80 -0.72
CA SER A 215 -19.92 11.68 -0.10
C SER A 215 -19.82 10.36 -0.88
N GLY A 216 -19.64 10.43 -2.20
CA GLY A 216 -19.52 9.28 -3.09
C GLY A 216 -20.81 8.89 -3.83
N GLY A 217 -21.89 9.68 -3.69
CA GLY A 217 -23.16 9.43 -4.36
C GLY A 217 -23.94 8.22 -3.82
N PRO A 218 -25.08 7.90 -4.42
CA PRO A 218 -25.99 6.85 -3.89
C PRO A 218 -25.44 5.42 -4.00
N LEU A 219 -24.59 5.15 -4.99
CA LEU A 219 -24.05 3.80 -5.23
C LEU A 219 -22.93 3.40 -4.25
N ILE A 220 -22.33 4.36 -3.54
CA ILE A 220 -21.22 4.09 -2.63
C ILE A 220 -21.62 3.23 -1.43
N GLU A 221 -22.90 3.31 -1.03
CA GLU A 221 -23.35 2.67 0.21
C GLU A 221 -23.18 1.14 0.19
N SER A 222 -23.38 0.52 -0.96
CA SER A 222 -23.14 -0.91 -1.14
C SER A 222 -21.67 -1.29 -0.98
N LEU A 223 -20.77 -0.48 -1.52
CA LEU A 223 -19.32 -0.68 -1.40
C LEU A 223 -18.83 -0.36 0.02
N ARG A 224 -19.45 0.62 0.70
CA ARG A 224 -19.15 0.95 2.10
C ARG A 224 -19.48 -0.21 3.03
N ARG A 225 -20.66 -0.81 2.90
CA ARG A 225 -21.04 -2.01 3.68
C ARG A 225 -20.06 -3.15 3.47
N LEU A 226 -19.71 -3.42 2.22
CA LEU A 226 -18.73 -4.46 1.90
C LEU A 226 -17.36 -4.17 2.54
N SER A 227 -16.91 -2.92 2.50
CA SER A 227 -15.63 -2.54 3.12
C SER A 227 -15.66 -2.68 4.64
N ASP A 228 -16.77 -2.34 5.28
CA ASP A 228 -16.95 -2.47 6.73
C ASP A 228 -17.00 -3.94 7.17
N GLU A 229 -17.73 -4.79 6.45
CA GLU A 229 -17.80 -6.25 6.70
C GLU A 229 -16.41 -6.90 6.62
N GLU A 230 -15.56 -6.43 5.72
CA GLU A 230 -14.20 -6.93 5.54
C GLU A 230 -13.13 -6.20 6.34
N GLN A 231 -13.52 -5.18 7.10
CA GLN A 231 -12.60 -4.31 7.82
C GLN A 231 -11.53 -3.71 6.88
N ALA A 232 -11.90 -3.48 5.62
CA ALA A 232 -11.06 -2.86 4.60
C ALA A 232 -11.25 -1.34 4.59
N GLN A 233 -10.22 -0.59 4.19
CA GLN A 233 -10.35 0.85 4.01
C GLN A 233 -11.06 1.15 2.68
N LEU A 234 -11.92 2.18 2.68
CA LEU A 234 -12.56 2.75 1.50
C LEU A 234 -12.09 4.19 1.31
N VAL A 235 -11.59 4.49 0.12
CA VAL A 235 -11.22 5.85 -0.30
C VAL A 235 -12.17 6.28 -1.41
N VAL A 236 -12.76 7.47 -1.27
CA VAL A 236 -13.57 8.12 -2.31
C VAL A 236 -12.68 9.10 -3.07
N ILE A 237 -12.67 9.01 -4.38
CA ILE A 237 -11.85 9.86 -5.25
C ILE A 237 -12.55 10.10 -6.59
N CYS A 238 -12.45 11.31 -7.12
CA CYS A 238 -12.72 11.59 -8.53
C CYS A 238 -11.38 11.63 -9.27
N ALA A 239 -11.02 10.54 -9.93
CA ALA A 239 -9.72 10.43 -10.61
C ALA A 239 -9.57 11.43 -11.75
N GLN A 240 -10.65 11.76 -12.44
CA GLN A 240 -10.68 12.79 -13.49
C GLN A 240 -10.38 14.17 -12.91
N CYS A 241 -11.09 14.56 -11.87
CA CYS A 241 -10.91 15.82 -11.16
C CYS A 241 -9.47 15.98 -10.65
N GLU A 242 -8.94 14.94 -10.01
CA GLU A 242 -7.56 14.94 -9.51
C GLU A 242 -6.51 15.03 -10.62
N ALA A 243 -6.78 14.46 -11.79
CA ALA A 243 -5.89 14.54 -12.95
C ALA A 243 -5.86 15.95 -13.55
N GLU A 244 -7.00 16.63 -13.59
CA GLU A 244 -7.12 18.01 -14.05
C GLU A 244 -6.46 18.98 -13.06
N LEU A 245 -6.74 18.84 -11.78
CA LEU A 245 -6.18 19.67 -10.71
C LEU A 245 -4.66 19.44 -10.50
N ALA A 246 -4.08 18.37 -11.02
CA ALA A 246 -2.62 18.15 -10.95
C ALA A 246 -1.83 19.21 -11.74
N GLU A 247 -2.46 19.90 -12.69
CA GLU A 247 -1.86 20.96 -13.50
C GLU A 247 -2.03 22.36 -12.89
N TRP A 248 -2.84 22.51 -11.83
CA TRP A 248 -3.13 23.77 -11.17
C TRP A 248 -2.13 24.09 -10.05
N PRO A 249 -1.95 25.38 -9.69
CA PRO A 249 -1.28 25.73 -8.45
C PRO A 249 -1.96 25.06 -7.25
N ALA A 250 -1.16 24.57 -6.30
CA ALA A 250 -1.67 23.77 -5.17
C ALA A 250 -2.76 24.50 -4.35
N GLU A 251 -2.64 25.84 -4.19
CA GLU A 251 -3.60 26.65 -3.46
C GLU A 251 -4.94 26.73 -4.20
N ASP A 252 -4.92 26.96 -5.53
CA ASP A 252 -6.12 27.05 -6.37
C ASP A 252 -6.84 25.69 -6.43
N ALA A 253 -6.10 24.62 -6.64
CA ALA A 253 -6.62 23.25 -6.61
C ALA A 253 -7.30 22.92 -5.27
N MET A 254 -6.70 23.35 -4.16
CA MET A 254 -7.27 23.11 -2.84
C MET A 254 -8.50 23.97 -2.57
N ALA A 255 -8.50 25.22 -3.03
CA ALA A 255 -9.66 26.11 -2.94
C ALA A 255 -10.87 25.53 -3.70
N TYR A 256 -10.64 25.03 -4.92
CA TYR A 256 -11.68 24.38 -5.72
C TYR A 256 -12.26 23.14 -5.04
N LEU A 257 -11.40 22.25 -4.50
CA LEU A 257 -11.84 21.08 -3.77
C LEU A 257 -12.65 21.44 -2.50
N GLN A 258 -12.30 22.54 -1.83
CA GLN A 258 -13.04 23.02 -0.66
C GLN A 258 -14.45 23.51 -1.04
N GLU A 259 -14.64 24.12 -2.21
CA GLU A 259 -15.96 24.47 -2.73
C GLU A 259 -16.84 23.23 -2.95
N LEU A 260 -16.22 22.10 -3.35
CA LEU A 260 -16.89 20.80 -3.46
C LEU A 260 -17.06 20.08 -2.09
N GLY A 261 -16.68 20.72 -0.98
CA GLY A 261 -16.77 20.16 0.36
C GLY A 261 -15.63 19.19 0.74
N VAL A 262 -14.61 19.06 -0.11
CA VAL A 262 -13.47 18.17 0.09
C VAL A 262 -12.41 18.87 0.95
N GLN A 263 -12.13 18.34 2.15
CA GLN A 263 -11.17 18.91 3.11
C GLN A 263 -9.70 18.54 2.83
N ARG A 264 -9.47 17.48 2.07
CA ARG A 264 -8.14 16.93 1.72
C ARG A 264 -8.22 16.29 0.35
N ARG A 265 -7.16 16.45 -0.44
CA ARG A 265 -7.05 15.80 -1.75
C ARG A 265 -7.28 14.29 -1.66
N GLY A 266 -8.04 13.75 -2.61
CA GLY A 266 -8.27 12.31 -2.72
C GLY A 266 -6.97 11.53 -2.91
N LEU A 267 -6.03 12.07 -3.70
CA LEU A 267 -4.69 11.49 -3.89
C LEU A 267 -3.92 11.36 -2.58
N ASP A 268 -3.92 12.40 -1.72
CA ASP A 268 -3.25 12.35 -0.42
C ASP A 268 -3.87 11.30 0.50
N THR A 269 -5.21 11.21 0.47
CA THR A 269 -5.97 10.22 1.24
C THR A 269 -5.64 8.81 0.76
N PHE A 270 -5.57 8.58 -0.55
CA PHE A 270 -5.18 7.31 -1.17
C PHE A 270 -3.76 6.91 -0.79
N ILE A 271 -2.78 7.80 -0.92
CA ILE A 271 -1.38 7.52 -0.58
C ILE A 271 -1.25 7.14 0.89
N GLN A 272 -1.91 7.89 1.79
CA GLN A 272 -1.87 7.58 3.22
C GLN A 272 -2.59 6.28 3.57
N ALA A 273 -3.70 5.96 2.88
CA ALA A 273 -4.40 4.70 3.06
C ALA A 273 -3.53 3.51 2.61
N GLY A 274 -2.88 3.61 1.45
CA GLY A 274 -1.94 2.60 0.96
C GLY A 274 -0.74 2.41 1.89
N TYR A 275 -0.21 3.50 2.43
CA TYR A 275 0.91 3.48 3.38
C TYR A 275 0.54 2.71 4.67
N ARG A 276 -0.66 2.99 5.22
CA ARG A 276 -1.19 2.25 6.38
C ARG A 276 -1.49 0.79 6.06
N LEU A 277 -2.04 0.52 4.87
CA LEU A 277 -2.34 -0.84 4.41
C LEU A 277 -1.10 -1.73 4.36
N LEU A 278 0.03 -1.15 3.93
CA LEU A 278 1.34 -1.81 3.93
C LEU A 278 1.99 -1.88 5.32
N ASN A 279 1.27 -1.48 6.38
CA ASN A 279 1.76 -1.44 7.76
C ASN A 279 3.06 -0.64 7.93
N LEU A 280 3.20 0.44 7.13
CA LEU A 280 4.34 1.35 7.21
C LEU A 280 4.16 2.42 8.28
N ILE A 281 5.26 2.80 8.87
CA ILE A 281 5.43 3.96 9.75
C ILE A 281 6.50 4.87 9.15
N THR A 282 6.55 6.11 9.62
CA THR A 282 7.59 7.06 9.24
C THR A 282 8.45 7.41 10.44
N PHE A 283 9.76 7.28 10.31
CA PHE A 283 10.72 7.89 11.20
C PHE A 283 11.52 8.96 10.47
N PHE A 284 12.13 9.86 11.21
CA PHE A 284 12.84 11.01 10.66
C PHE A 284 14.30 10.99 11.07
N THR A 285 15.15 11.53 10.21
CA THR A 285 16.56 11.82 10.53
C THR A 285 16.86 13.29 10.29
N THR A 286 17.70 13.86 11.15
CA THR A 286 18.20 15.23 10.99
C THR A 286 19.74 15.18 10.94
N THR A 287 20.33 15.71 9.88
CA THR A 287 21.77 15.70 9.67
C THR A 287 22.35 17.09 9.86
N GLY A 288 22.48 17.52 11.14
CA GLY A 288 23.20 18.73 11.51
C GLY A 288 22.79 20.01 10.77
N GLY A 289 21.50 20.19 10.46
CA GLY A 289 21.00 21.33 9.67
C GLY A 289 21.11 21.17 8.15
N LYS A 290 21.75 20.13 7.62
CA LYS A 290 21.88 19.92 6.17
C LYS A 290 20.64 19.30 5.57
N GLU A 291 20.13 18.25 6.18
CA GLU A 291 18.98 17.50 5.66
C GLU A 291 18.04 17.06 6.79
N VAL A 292 16.74 17.18 6.53
CA VAL A 292 15.68 16.48 7.27
C VAL A 292 15.03 15.49 6.30
N ARG A 293 14.98 14.22 6.67
CA ARG A 293 14.48 13.18 5.81
C ARG A 293 13.50 12.26 6.54
N ALA A 294 12.39 11.97 5.88
CA ALA A 294 11.41 10.98 6.29
C ALA A 294 11.73 9.62 5.66
N TRP A 295 11.69 8.57 6.46
CA TRP A 295 12.03 7.20 6.05
C TRP A 295 10.82 6.28 6.27
N PRO A 296 10.40 5.53 5.24
CA PRO A 296 9.39 4.50 5.41
C PRO A 296 10.01 3.30 6.13
N LEU A 297 9.28 2.74 7.07
CA LEU A 297 9.72 1.58 7.85
C LEU A 297 8.54 0.68 8.15
N LEU A 298 8.71 -0.63 8.05
CA LEU A 298 7.69 -1.58 8.47
C LEU A 298 7.50 -1.50 10.00
N ARG A 299 6.27 -1.36 10.47
CA ARG A 299 5.95 -1.33 11.90
C ARG A 299 6.52 -2.56 12.62
N GLY A 300 7.07 -2.36 13.80
CA GLY A 300 7.72 -3.43 14.56
C GLY A 300 9.20 -3.66 14.21
N THR A 301 9.77 -2.83 13.35
CA THR A 301 11.19 -2.95 12.96
C THR A 301 12.10 -2.33 14.00
N SER A 302 13.19 -3.03 14.33
CA SER A 302 14.20 -2.53 15.27
C SER A 302 15.07 -1.43 14.67
N VAL A 303 15.60 -0.56 15.53
CA VAL A 303 16.43 0.61 15.14
C VAL A 303 17.70 0.20 14.38
N ILE A 304 18.28 -0.96 14.65
CA ILE A 304 19.44 -1.44 13.87
C ILE A 304 19.05 -1.76 12.42
N LYS A 305 17.86 -2.29 12.18
CA LYS A 305 17.33 -2.51 10.82
C LYS A 305 16.96 -1.18 10.16
N ALA A 306 16.40 -0.24 10.93
CA ALA A 306 16.15 1.13 10.46
C ALA A 306 17.44 1.84 10.06
N ALA A 307 18.54 1.68 10.82
CA ALA A 307 19.87 2.16 10.44
C ALA A 307 20.34 1.57 9.09
N GLY A 308 20.05 0.29 8.85
CA GLY A 308 20.33 -0.38 7.57
C GLY A 308 19.54 0.20 6.38
N SER A 309 18.34 0.72 6.62
CA SER A 309 17.55 1.42 5.58
C SER A 309 18.17 2.77 5.20
N ILE A 310 18.91 3.41 6.11
CA ILE A 310 19.65 4.65 5.82
C ILE A 310 20.95 4.33 5.07
N HIS A 311 21.80 3.46 5.63
CA HIS A 311 23.04 3.01 5.03
C HIS A 311 23.52 1.70 5.68
N THR A 312 24.08 0.80 4.87
CA THR A 312 24.61 -0.50 5.36
C THR A 312 25.70 -0.35 6.41
N ASP A 313 26.55 0.67 6.30
CA ASP A 313 27.61 0.93 7.28
C ASP A 313 27.05 1.38 8.63
N MET A 314 25.92 2.12 8.66
CA MET A 314 25.25 2.48 9.91
C MET A 314 24.71 1.25 10.64
N GLN A 315 24.24 0.23 9.90
CA GLN A 315 23.83 -1.05 10.48
C GLN A 315 25.04 -1.84 11.01
N ARG A 316 26.12 -1.91 10.22
CA ARG A 316 27.32 -2.70 10.59
C ARG A 316 28.06 -2.11 11.77
N GLY A 317 28.22 -0.79 11.78
CA GLY A 317 28.93 -0.04 12.84
C GLY A 317 28.03 0.47 13.94
N PHE A 318 26.76 -0.01 14.06
CA PHE A 318 25.80 0.52 15.03
C PHE A 318 26.31 0.43 16.46
N ILE A 319 26.29 1.57 17.16
CA ILE A 319 26.63 1.67 18.59
C ILE A 319 25.35 1.87 19.42
N ARG A 320 24.57 2.91 19.10
CA ARG A 320 23.31 3.30 19.75
C ARG A 320 22.55 4.29 18.90
N ALA A 321 21.28 4.52 19.24
CA ALA A 321 20.47 5.58 18.65
C ALA A 321 20.09 6.62 19.71
N GLU A 322 20.10 7.89 19.34
CA GLU A 322 19.45 8.96 20.10
C GLU A 322 18.07 9.14 19.47
N VAL A 323 17.01 8.98 20.30
CA VAL A 323 15.63 8.99 19.83
C VAL A 323 14.83 10.03 20.59
N VAL A 324 14.02 10.80 19.86
CA VAL A 324 13.01 11.70 20.44
C VAL A 324 11.74 11.62 19.60
N GLY A 325 10.59 11.52 20.24
CA GLY A 325 9.30 11.58 19.52
C GLY A 325 9.05 12.97 18.95
N TYR A 326 8.43 13.04 17.77
CA TYR A 326 8.05 14.26 17.06
C TYR A 326 7.38 15.30 17.97
N ASP A 327 6.36 14.90 18.74
CA ASP A 327 5.59 15.81 19.60
C ASP A 327 6.46 16.48 20.67
N ASN A 328 7.43 15.75 21.22
CA ASN A 328 8.39 16.29 22.17
C ASN A 328 9.32 17.30 21.51
N LEU A 329 9.81 17.00 20.31
CA LEU A 329 10.69 17.91 19.57
C LEU A 329 9.96 19.22 19.22
N VAL A 330 8.72 19.14 18.73
CA VAL A 330 7.92 20.33 18.37
C VAL A 330 7.58 21.15 19.60
N ARG A 331 7.16 20.52 20.69
CA ARG A 331 6.84 21.22 21.94
C ARG A 331 8.02 21.98 22.51
N GLU A 332 9.22 21.42 22.45
CA GLU A 332 10.43 22.03 22.99
C GLU A 332 11.15 22.99 22.02
N GLY A 333 10.83 22.93 20.73
CA GLY A 333 11.32 23.83 19.70
C GLY A 333 12.82 23.68 19.35
N SER A 334 13.56 22.80 20.02
CA SER A 334 14.96 22.52 19.66
C SER A 334 15.48 21.21 20.25
N SER A 335 16.46 20.58 19.58
CA SER A 335 17.17 19.40 20.09
C SER A 335 17.94 19.67 21.38
N ILE A 336 18.40 20.92 21.62
CA ILE A 336 19.11 21.31 22.81
C ILE A 336 18.15 21.31 24.01
N ALA A 337 16.96 21.90 23.87
CA ALA A 337 15.94 21.93 24.91
C ALA A 337 15.44 20.52 25.25
N VAL A 338 15.24 19.66 24.23
CA VAL A 338 14.88 18.24 24.39
C VAL A 338 15.93 17.52 25.28
N ARG A 339 17.22 17.69 24.97
CA ARG A 339 18.31 17.10 25.76
C ARG A 339 18.34 17.66 27.20
N GLY A 340 18.21 18.97 27.36
CA GLY A 340 18.22 19.62 28.65
C GLY A 340 17.10 19.15 29.58
N LYS A 341 15.96 18.71 29.01
CA LYS A 341 14.81 18.18 29.74
C LYS A 341 14.80 16.65 29.87
N GLY A 342 15.83 15.96 29.37
CA GLY A 342 15.93 14.49 29.44
C GLY A 342 14.91 13.74 28.58
N LEU A 343 14.36 14.39 27.56
CA LEU A 343 13.37 13.81 26.64
C LEU A 343 14.01 13.08 25.44
N MET A 344 15.33 13.14 25.31
CA MET A 344 16.09 12.38 24.34
C MET A 344 16.57 11.07 24.96
N HIS A 345 16.13 9.95 24.42
CA HIS A 345 16.46 8.63 24.90
C HIS A 345 17.66 8.05 24.14
N LEU A 346 18.48 7.29 24.86
CA LEU A 346 19.59 6.52 24.27
C LEU A 346 19.15 5.07 24.19
N GLU A 347 18.98 4.60 22.96
CA GLU A 347 18.39 3.30 22.67
C GLU A 347 19.41 2.32 22.07
N GLY A 348 19.30 1.07 22.50
CA GLY A 348 20.09 -0.04 21.98
C GLY A 348 19.50 -0.62 20.68
N LYS A 349 20.22 -1.58 20.10
CA LYS A 349 19.90 -2.20 18.79
C LYS A 349 18.49 -2.80 18.65
N ASP A 350 17.91 -3.24 19.78
CA ASP A 350 16.63 -3.95 19.81
C ASP A 350 15.43 -3.00 20.01
N TYR A 351 15.67 -1.69 20.15
CA TYR A 351 14.60 -0.70 20.24
C TYR A 351 13.71 -0.76 19.01
N VAL A 352 12.41 -0.90 19.20
CA VAL A 352 11.41 -0.90 18.14
C VAL A 352 11.01 0.54 17.81
N VAL A 353 11.37 0.99 16.61
CA VAL A 353 11.10 2.36 16.15
C VAL A 353 9.59 2.63 16.12
N GLN A 354 9.20 3.78 16.69
CA GLN A 354 7.80 4.23 16.71
C GLN A 354 7.53 5.22 15.56
N ASP A 355 6.25 5.31 15.16
CA ASP A 355 5.84 6.27 14.16
C ASP A 355 6.00 7.70 14.68
N GLY A 356 6.77 8.52 13.97
CA GLY A 356 7.11 9.88 14.38
C GLY A 356 8.42 10.03 15.16
N ASP A 357 9.17 8.95 15.36
CA ASP A 357 10.50 9.06 15.98
C ASP A 357 11.46 9.88 15.12
N VAL A 358 12.16 10.82 15.74
CA VAL A 358 13.32 11.50 15.18
C VAL A 358 14.56 10.83 15.74
N VAL A 359 15.32 10.20 14.84
CA VAL A 359 16.38 9.25 15.18
C VAL A 359 17.73 9.77 14.69
N HIS A 360 18.74 9.75 15.56
CA HIS A 360 20.12 9.99 15.21
C HIS A 360 20.97 8.75 15.55
N ILE A 361 21.50 8.10 14.49
CA ILE A 361 22.29 6.87 14.64
C ILE A 361 23.75 7.24 14.97
N ARG A 362 24.25 6.70 16.08
CA ARG A 362 25.67 6.71 16.45
C ARG A 362 26.31 5.42 15.97
N PHE A 363 27.26 5.53 15.06
CA PHE A 363 27.95 4.38 14.49
C PHE A 363 29.44 4.67 14.31
N ASN A 364 30.22 3.61 14.19
CA ASN A 364 31.65 3.67 13.89
C ASN A 364 31.96 2.59 12.83
N VAL A 365 32.66 2.99 11.77
CA VAL A 365 33.05 2.12 10.64
C VAL A 365 34.58 2.09 10.57
#